data_a95acc961e9056bf0ccb2b86704e773d
#
_entry.id   a95acc961e9056bf0ccb2b86704e773d
#
_cell.length_a   1.000
_cell.length_b   1.000
_cell.length_c   1.000
_cell.angle_alpha   90.00
_cell.angle_beta   90.00
_cell.angle_gamma   90.00
#
_symmetry.space_group_name_H-M   'P 1'
#
loop_
_entity.id
_entity.type
_entity.pdbx_description
1 polymer ?
#
loop_
_entity_poly.entity_id
_entity_poly.type
_entity_poly.pdbx_seq_one_letter_code
_entity_poly.pdbx_strand_id
1 'polypeptide(L)'
;MTRPRSAGAIPKLLPTPEMVLQQVKKYNQTDDPTGHLYGAIIASVRDYLKAKNTGKYGEYHLGFCAHYVGDLSQPLHNTLYNSYNRKNHQTTDGIINDEVLDNMDRIKIYPIKIESEKDLANEIARIANLSLKKGYQIQDEKRLLTKDEAYEQISHSASLFKAILEYVVRLANK
;
A
#
# COMPACT_ATOMS: atom_id res chain seq x y z
N MET A 1 2.86 -12.75 -13.54
CA MET A 1 2.91 -11.47 -12.83
C MET A 1 4.25 -11.36 -12.14
N THR A 2 5.12 -10.50 -12.62
CA THR A 2 6.41 -10.23 -11.97
C THR A 2 6.13 -9.33 -10.78
N ARG A 3 6.48 -9.80 -9.57
CA ARG A 3 6.42 -9.00 -8.34
C ARG A 3 7.18 -7.68 -8.56
N PRO A 4 6.63 -6.52 -8.16
CA PRO A 4 7.41 -5.29 -8.13
C PRO A 4 8.63 -5.55 -7.24
N ARG A 5 9.81 -5.42 -7.82
CA ARG A 5 11.04 -5.50 -7.03
C ARG A 5 11.04 -4.28 -6.11
N SER A 6 11.19 -4.54 -4.83
CA SER A 6 11.36 -3.50 -3.82
C SER A 6 12.40 -2.49 -4.27
N ALA A 7 12.08 -1.22 -4.12
CA ALA A 7 12.91 -0.10 -4.52
C ALA A 7 14.39 -0.33 -4.19
N GLY A 8 15.24 -0.34 -5.22
CA GLY A 8 16.68 -0.33 -5.04
C GLY A 8 17.10 0.92 -4.28
N ALA A 9 17.80 0.71 -3.19
CA ALA A 9 18.72 1.58 -2.50
C ALA A 9 18.57 3.10 -2.64
N ILE A 10 17.59 3.70 -1.96
CA ILE A 10 17.82 4.98 -1.30
C ILE A 10 17.55 4.74 0.19
N PRO A 11 18.56 4.42 0.99
CA PRO A 11 18.39 4.20 2.41
C PRO A 11 18.04 5.55 3.06
N LYS A 12 16.93 5.61 3.76
CA LYS A 12 16.49 6.70 4.64
C LYS A 12 15.72 7.87 4.03
N LEU A 13 15.39 7.92 2.76
CA LEU A 13 14.47 8.95 2.30
C LEU A 13 13.04 8.50 2.64
N LEU A 14 12.42 9.22 3.58
CA LEU A 14 11.02 8.98 3.93
C LEU A 14 10.13 9.29 2.71
N PRO A 15 9.19 8.41 2.33
CA PRO A 15 8.23 8.70 1.29
C PRO A 15 7.49 10.02 1.53
N THR A 16 7.45 10.87 0.50
CA THR A 16 6.70 12.13 0.52
C THR A 16 5.52 12.06 -0.45
N PRO A 17 4.49 12.90 -0.27
CA PRO A 17 3.38 12.97 -1.21
C PRO A 17 3.82 13.27 -2.66
N GLU A 18 4.86 14.09 -2.82
CA GLU A 18 5.44 14.41 -4.12
C GLU A 18 6.06 13.18 -4.79
N MET A 19 6.77 12.35 -4.02
CA MET A 19 7.33 11.07 -4.51
C MET A 19 6.21 10.13 -4.94
N VAL A 20 5.12 10.04 -4.17
CA VAL A 20 3.94 9.25 -4.51
C VAL A 20 3.37 9.71 -5.86
N LEU A 21 3.14 11.00 -6.02
CA LEU A 21 2.60 11.57 -7.27
C LEU A 21 3.54 11.38 -8.46
N GLN A 22 4.86 11.45 -8.24
CA GLN A 22 5.84 11.17 -9.30
C GLN A 22 5.80 9.71 -9.75
N GLN A 23 5.59 8.76 -8.83
CA GLN A 23 5.49 7.35 -9.17
C GLN A 23 4.26 7.01 -10.02
N VAL A 24 3.17 7.78 -9.95
CA VAL A 24 1.98 7.57 -10.79
C VAL A 24 2.33 7.52 -12.27
N LYS A 25 3.28 8.34 -12.72
CA LYS A 25 3.74 8.38 -14.11
C LYS A 25 4.53 7.16 -14.53
N LYS A 26 5.05 6.39 -13.58
CA LYS A 26 5.84 5.16 -13.83
C LYS A 26 5.00 3.90 -13.84
N TYR A 27 3.75 3.98 -13.43
CA TYR A 27 2.86 2.84 -13.39
C TYR A 27 2.75 2.18 -14.76
N ASN A 28 2.94 0.87 -14.80
CA ASN A 28 2.96 0.05 -16.03
C ASN A 28 4.07 0.37 -17.06
N GLN A 29 5.08 1.15 -16.72
CA GLN A 29 6.26 1.32 -17.58
C GLN A 29 7.17 0.09 -17.49
N THR A 30 7.74 -0.29 -18.64
CA THR A 30 8.59 -1.50 -18.76
C THR A 30 9.95 -1.36 -18.07
N ASP A 31 10.43 -0.14 -17.86
CA ASP A 31 11.75 0.18 -17.28
C ASP A 31 11.66 0.84 -15.92
N ASP A 32 10.80 0.32 -15.06
CA ASP A 32 10.70 0.72 -13.66
C ASP A 32 11.40 -0.30 -12.74
N PRO A 33 12.75 -0.25 -12.64
CA PRO A 33 13.53 -1.22 -11.88
C PRO A 33 13.35 -1.08 -10.36
N THR A 34 12.85 0.04 -9.90
CA THR A 34 12.67 0.35 -8.47
C THR A 34 11.26 0.08 -7.96
N GLY A 35 10.33 -0.26 -8.87
CA GLY A 35 8.93 -0.43 -8.54
C GLY A 35 8.18 0.90 -8.39
N HIS A 36 6.86 0.79 -8.24
CA HIS A 36 5.96 1.94 -8.26
C HIS A 36 4.75 1.76 -7.33
N LEU A 37 4.93 1.01 -6.25
CA LEU A 37 3.86 0.62 -5.31
C LEU A 37 2.97 1.80 -4.91
N TYR A 38 3.59 2.93 -4.52
CA TYR A 38 2.85 4.09 -4.05
C TYR A 38 2.03 4.75 -5.17
N GLY A 39 2.64 4.89 -6.34
CA GLY A 39 1.96 5.45 -7.52
C GLY A 39 0.89 4.53 -8.08
N ALA A 40 1.04 3.22 -7.94
CA ALA A 40 0.09 2.23 -8.44
C ALA A 40 -1.30 2.37 -7.78
N ILE A 41 -1.35 2.76 -6.51
CA ILE A 41 -2.61 3.00 -5.80
C ILE A 41 -3.40 4.11 -6.49
N ILE A 42 -2.79 5.27 -6.72
CA ILE A 42 -3.43 6.42 -7.38
C ILE A 42 -3.77 6.08 -8.83
N ALA A 43 -2.86 5.43 -9.54
CA ALA A 43 -3.08 5.04 -10.94
C ALA A 43 -4.29 4.10 -11.07
N SER A 44 -4.44 3.13 -10.17
CA SER A 44 -5.59 2.22 -10.14
C SER A 44 -6.91 2.96 -9.91
N VAL A 45 -6.92 3.97 -9.04
CA VAL A 45 -8.09 4.84 -8.83
C VAL A 45 -8.42 5.63 -10.10
N ARG A 46 -7.43 6.22 -10.77
CA ARG A 46 -7.62 6.94 -12.04
C ARG A 46 -8.17 6.02 -13.13
N ASP A 47 -7.64 4.80 -13.26
CA ASP A 47 -8.07 3.84 -14.26
C ASP A 47 -9.51 3.38 -14.00
N TYR A 48 -9.89 3.15 -12.74
CA TYR A 48 -11.27 2.88 -12.36
C TYR A 48 -12.21 4.01 -12.80
N LEU A 49 -11.91 5.25 -12.42
CA LEU A 49 -12.75 6.42 -12.76
C LEU A 49 -12.84 6.62 -14.26
N LYS A 50 -11.76 6.44 -15.00
CA LYS A 50 -11.74 6.50 -16.47
C LYS A 50 -12.63 5.42 -17.09
N ALA A 51 -12.58 4.18 -16.59
CA ALA A 51 -13.43 3.10 -17.07
C ALA A 51 -14.91 3.42 -16.82
N LYS A 52 -15.27 3.87 -15.63
CA LYS A 52 -16.66 4.28 -15.29
C LYS A 52 -17.15 5.41 -16.18
N ASN A 53 -16.37 6.46 -16.37
CA ASN A 53 -16.74 7.61 -17.21
C ASN A 53 -16.92 7.24 -18.70
N THR A 54 -16.34 6.14 -19.14
CA THR A 54 -16.50 5.63 -20.51
C THR A 54 -17.50 4.48 -20.62
N GLY A 55 -18.26 4.19 -19.55
CA GLY A 55 -19.25 3.11 -19.51
C GLY A 55 -18.63 1.71 -19.57
N LYS A 56 -17.35 1.57 -19.26
CA LYS A 56 -16.65 0.28 -19.25
C LYS A 56 -16.62 -0.34 -17.85
N TYR A 57 -16.56 -1.66 -17.80
CA TYR A 57 -16.29 -2.38 -16.56
C TYR A 57 -14.89 -2.03 -16.03
N GLY A 58 -14.79 -1.56 -14.82
CA GLY A 58 -13.55 -1.06 -14.23
C GLY A 58 -13.25 -1.58 -12.82
N GLU A 59 -14.15 -2.38 -12.24
CA GLU A 59 -14.06 -2.82 -10.84
C GLU A 59 -12.78 -3.63 -10.53
N TYR A 60 -12.20 -4.30 -11.53
CA TYR A 60 -10.92 -5.00 -11.36
C TYR A 60 -9.77 -4.07 -11.00
N HIS A 61 -9.84 -2.78 -11.40
CA HIS A 61 -8.85 -1.77 -10.97
C HIS A 61 -8.91 -1.53 -9.46
N LEU A 62 -10.09 -1.62 -8.84
CA LEU A 62 -10.22 -1.55 -7.38
C LEU A 62 -9.66 -2.80 -6.71
N GLY A 63 -9.76 -3.98 -7.35
CA GLY A 63 -9.08 -5.19 -6.88
C GLY A 63 -7.55 -5.04 -6.85
N PHE A 64 -6.96 -4.48 -7.92
CA PHE A 64 -5.53 -4.14 -7.92
C PHE A 64 -5.19 -3.07 -6.88
N CYS A 65 -6.03 -2.05 -6.73
CA CYS A 65 -5.86 -1.02 -5.71
C CYS A 65 -5.83 -1.64 -4.30
N ALA A 66 -6.74 -2.56 -3.99
CA ALA A 66 -6.78 -3.26 -2.71
C ALA A 66 -5.47 -4.03 -2.43
N HIS A 67 -4.94 -4.73 -3.44
CA HIS A 67 -3.66 -5.42 -3.34
C HIS A 67 -2.51 -4.45 -3.02
N TYR A 68 -2.39 -3.37 -3.78
CA TYR A 68 -1.33 -2.38 -3.54
C TYR A 68 -1.47 -1.67 -2.18
N VAL A 69 -2.70 -1.43 -1.72
CA VAL A 69 -2.94 -0.85 -0.39
C VAL A 69 -2.56 -1.85 0.70
N GLY A 70 -2.80 -3.14 0.50
CA GLY A 70 -2.31 -4.20 1.39
C GLY A 70 -0.79 -4.21 1.47
N ASP A 71 -0.10 -4.22 0.32
CA ASP A 71 1.37 -4.18 0.24
C ASP A 71 1.96 -2.91 0.88
N LEU A 72 1.26 -1.76 0.76
CA LEU A 72 1.69 -0.50 1.35
C LEU A 72 1.88 -0.59 2.87
N SER A 73 1.01 -1.31 3.56
CA SER A 73 1.09 -1.46 5.01
C SER A 73 2.00 -2.61 5.45
N GLN A 74 2.51 -3.41 4.53
CA GLN A 74 3.47 -4.46 4.84
C GLN A 74 4.88 -3.90 5.02
N PRO A 75 5.49 -4.06 6.20
CA PRO A 75 6.76 -3.41 6.52
C PRO A 75 7.88 -3.75 5.54
N LEU A 76 8.03 -5.00 5.15
CA LEU A 76 9.13 -5.43 4.29
C LEU A 76 8.95 -5.07 2.81
N HIS A 77 7.74 -4.66 2.38
CA HIS A 77 7.52 -4.07 1.05
C HIS A 77 8.08 -2.65 0.93
N ASN A 78 8.34 -1.99 2.05
CA ASN A 78 8.83 -0.61 2.10
C ASN A 78 10.32 -0.50 2.43
N THR A 79 11.00 -1.60 2.81
CA THR A 79 12.43 -1.61 3.12
C THR A 79 13.28 -2.11 1.96
N LEU A 80 14.59 -1.91 2.05
CA LEU A 80 15.53 -2.49 1.07
C LEU A 80 15.42 -4.01 1.03
N TYR A 81 15.47 -4.57 -0.19
CA TYR A 81 15.50 -6.02 -0.40
C TYR A 81 16.89 -6.60 -0.12
N ASN A 82 17.31 -6.55 1.14
CA ASN A 82 18.57 -7.10 1.65
C ASN A 82 18.42 -8.55 2.10
N SER A 83 19.44 -9.11 2.73
CA SER A 83 19.45 -10.49 3.23
C SER A 83 18.37 -10.76 4.29
N TYR A 84 18.12 -9.80 5.19
CA TYR A 84 17.07 -9.90 6.20
C TYR A 84 15.68 -9.91 5.55
N ASN A 85 15.39 -8.94 4.69
CA ASN A 85 14.13 -8.85 3.97
C ASN A 85 13.85 -10.14 3.17
N ARG A 86 14.82 -10.59 2.34
CA ARG A 86 14.69 -11.80 1.54
C ARG A 86 14.38 -13.04 2.38
N LYS A 87 15.01 -13.18 3.55
CA LYS A 87 14.79 -14.31 4.45
C LYS A 87 13.41 -14.32 5.10
N ASN A 88 12.91 -13.15 5.48
CA ASN A 88 11.74 -13.02 6.37
C ASN A 88 10.47 -12.52 5.65
N HIS A 89 10.56 -12.14 4.38
CA HIS A 89 9.49 -11.51 3.64
C HIS A 89 8.19 -12.33 3.65
N GLN A 90 8.28 -13.57 3.17
CA GLN A 90 7.11 -14.45 3.06
C GLN A 90 6.46 -14.74 4.42
N THR A 91 7.27 -14.94 5.47
CA THR A 91 6.75 -15.16 6.81
C THR A 91 6.08 -13.93 7.38
N THR A 92 6.65 -12.75 7.13
CA THR A 92 6.07 -11.47 7.58
C THR A 92 4.76 -11.17 6.87
N ASP A 93 4.67 -11.44 5.57
CA ASP A 93 3.43 -11.23 4.80
C ASP A 93 2.30 -12.15 5.25
N GLY A 94 2.64 -13.38 5.63
CA GLY A 94 1.66 -14.41 6.01
C GLY A 94 1.40 -14.54 7.52
N ILE A 95 1.89 -13.65 8.36
CA ILE A 95 1.93 -13.84 9.83
C ILE A 95 0.55 -14.03 10.49
N ILE A 96 -0.51 -13.52 9.88
CA ILE A 96 -1.91 -13.65 10.38
C ILE A 96 -2.84 -14.37 9.40
N ASN A 97 -2.32 -14.95 8.30
CA ASN A 97 -3.16 -15.56 7.27
C ASN A 97 -4.12 -16.61 7.80
N ASP A 98 -3.66 -17.43 8.74
CA ASP A 98 -4.43 -18.57 9.26
C ASP A 98 -5.49 -18.17 10.29
N GLU A 99 -5.51 -16.91 10.73
CA GLU A 99 -6.38 -16.47 11.82
C GLU A 99 -7.14 -15.17 11.57
N VAL A 100 -6.80 -14.41 10.53
CA VAL A 100 -7.36 -13.06 10.33
C VAL A 100 -8.88 -13.07 10.14
N LEU A 101 -9.43 -14.08 9.47
CA LEU A 101 -10.88 -14.18 9.25
C LEU A 101 -11.65 -14.42 10.54
N ASP A 102 -11.08 -15.12 11.50
CA ASP A 102 -11.68 -15.40 12.80
C ASP A 102 -11.45 -14.27 13.81
N ASN A 103 -10.64 -13.28 13.47
CA ASN A 103 -10.24 -12.17 14.33
C ASN A 103 -10.43 -10.80 13.64
N MET A 104 -11.45 -10.65 12.81
CA MET A 104 -11.75 -9.41 12.09
C MET A 104 -12.01 -8.21 13.02
N ASP A 105 -12.50 -8.45 14.23
CA ASP A 105 -12.73 -7.45 15.28
C ASP A 105 -11.42 -6.77 15.76
N ARG A 106 -10.28 -7.38 15.53
CA ARG A 106 -8.96 -6.78 15.81
C ARG A 106 -8.55 -5.73 14.78
N ILE A 107 -9.18 -5.72 13.60
CA ILE A 107 -8.91 -4.73 12.56
C ILE A 107 -9.67 -3.45 12.90
N LYS A 108 -8.93 -2.38 13.21
CA LYS A 108 -9.49 -1.07 13.55
C LYS A 108 -9.61 -0.21 12.30
N ILE A 109 -10.75 0.45 12.15
CA ILE A 109 -10.94 1.42 11.07
C ILE A 109 -10.74 2.83 11.62
N TYR A 110 -9.66 3.47 11.20
CA TYR A 110 -9.35 4.86 11.54
C TYR A 110 -10.08 5.82 10.61
N PRO A 111 -10.53 6.98 11.10
CA PRO A 111 -11.15 7.97 10.24
C PRO A 111 -10.10 8.59 9.31
N ILE A 112 -10.30 8.40 7.99
CA ILE A 112 -9.49 9.01 6.94
C ILE A 112 -10.44 9.74 6.00
N LYS A 113 -10.16 11.02 5.71
CA LYS A 113 -10.93 11.82 4.76
C LYS A 113 -10.07 12.14 3.55
N ILE A 114 -10.51 11.71 2.37
CA ILE A 114 -9.86 11.97 1.09
C ILE A 114 -10.82 12.81 0.25
N GLU A 115 -10.47 14.06 -0.02
CA GLU A 115 -11.26 14.98 -0.85
C GLU A 115 -10.59 15.24 -2.21
N SER A 116 -9.29 14.99 -2.27
CA SER A 116 -8.46 15.20 -3.45
C SER A 116 -7.42 14.10 -3.61
N GLU A 117 -6.83 14.02 -4.79
CA GLU A 117 -5.69 13.13 -5.05
C GLU A 117 -4.47 13.49 -4.20
N LYS A 118 -4.32 14.77 -3.83
CA LYS A 118 -3.28 15.21 -2.90
C LYS A 118 -3.49 14.63 -1.51
N ASP A 119 -4.73 14.57 -1.02
CA ASP A 119 -5.03 13.94 0.28
C ASP A 119 -4.73 12.44 0.23
N LEU A 120 -5.08 11.79 -0.89
CA LEU A 120 -4.72 10.38 -1.09
C LEU A 120 -3.20 10.18 -1.08
N ALA A 121 -2.43 11.03 -1.76
CA ALA A 121 -0.97 10.96 -1.76
C ALA A 121 -0.38 11.21 -0.36
N ASN A 122 -0.96 12.12 0.43
CA ASN A 122 -0.56 12.36 1.82
C ASN A 122 -0.76 11.10 2.70
N GLU A 123 -1.91 10.44 2.58
CA GLU A 123 -2.20 9.22 3.36
C GLU A 123 -1.33 8.04 2.94
N ILE A 124 -1.10 7.87 1.63
CA ILE A 124 -0.15 6.85 1.12
C ILE A 124 1.25 7.08 1.71
N ALA A 125 1.76 8.32 1.65
CA ALA A 125 3.07 8.65 2.20
C ALA A 125 3.13 8.42 3.72
N ARG A 126 2.06 8.77 4.46
CA ARG A 126 1.96 8.54 5.91
C ARG A 126 2.08 7.06 6.27
N ILE A 127 1.28 6.20 5.59
CA ILE A 127 1.28 4.75 5.85
C ILE A 127 2.60 4.12 5.41
N ALA A 128 3.14 4.51 4.24
CA ALA A 128 4.45 4.07 3.79
C ALA A 128 5.55 4.36 4.81
N ASN A 129 5.52 5.54 5.43
CA ASN A 129 6.47 5.92 6.48
C ASN A 129 6.33 5.09 7.76
N LEU A 130 5.10 4.77 8.17
CA LEU A 130 4.85 3.88 9.31
C LEU A 130 5.41 2.48 9.03
N SER A 131 5.08 1.93 7.87
CA SER A 131 5.54 0.60 7.44
C SER A 131 7.06 0.53 7.29
N LEU A 132 7.68 1.56 6.68
CA LEU A 132 9.12 1.68 6.53
C LEU A 132 9.84 1.66 7.90
N LYS A 133 9.37 2.49 8.84
CA LYS A 133 9.92 2.55 10.20
C LYS A 133 9.79 1.20 10.91
N LYS A 134 8.62 0.57 10.82
CA LYS A 134 8.37 -0.75 11.40
C LYS A 134 9.29 -1.81 10.78
N GLY A 135 9.46 -1.80 9.45
CA GLY A 135 10.33 -2.73 8.74
C GLY A 135 11.79 -2.65 9.17
N TYR A 136 12.34 -1.44 9.33
CA TYR A 136 13.69 -1.28 9.85
C TYR A 136 13.78 -1.61 11.34
N GLN A 137 12.76 -1.29 12.14
CA GLN A 137 12.72 -1.67 13.55
C GLN A 137 12.85 -3.19 13.73
N ILE A 138 12.03 -3.99 13.05
CA ILE A 138 12.09 -5.46 13.17
C ILE A 138 13.41 -6.02 12.62
N GLN A 139 14.00 -5.37 11.60
CA GLN A 139 15.31 -5.74 11.08
C GLN A 139 16.42 -5.48 12.09
N ASP A 140 16.45 -4.31 12.73
CA ASP A 140 17.47 -3.93 13.70
C ASP A 140 17.37 -4.80 14.97
N GLU A 141 16.14 -5.11 15.39
CA GLU A 141 15.84 -6.02 16.49
C GLU A 141 16.04 -7.51 16.13
N LYS A 142 16.31 -7.83 14.86
CA LYS A 142 16.51 -9.20 14.33
C LYS A 142 15.38 -10.16 14.66
N ARG A 143 14.14 -9.67 14.65
CA ARG A 143 12.94 -10.43 14.94
C ARG A 143 11.94 -10.37 13.78
N LEU A 144 10.91 -11.20 13.84
CA LEU A 144 9.76 -11.11 12.96
C LEU A 144 8.75 -10.05 13.47
N LEU A 145 7.83 -9.67 12.61
CA LEU A 145 6.65 -8.92 12.98
C LEU A 145 5.84 -9.74 13.99
N THR A 146 5.27 -9.10 15.00
CA THR A 146 4.29 -9.75 15.87
C THR A 146 2.90 -9.73 15.26
N LYS A 147 1.99 -10.60 15.74
CA LYS A 147 0.60 -10.60 15.28
C LYS A 147 -0.10 -9.27 15.59
N ASP A 148 0.12 -8.70 16.76
CA ASP A 148 -0.45 -7.40 17.14
C ASP A 148 0.02 -6.29 16.20
N GLU A 149 1.31 -6.26 15.87
CA GLU A 149 1.86 -5.33 14.88
C GLU A 149 1.27 -5.57 13.48
N ALA A 150 1.01 -6.81 13.09
CA ALA A 150 0.36 -7.12 11.82
C ALA A 150 -1.09 -6.62 11.79
N TYR A 151 -1.86 -6.76 12.87
CA TYR A 151 -3.21 -6.21 12.97
C TYR A 151 -3.20 -4.67 12.97
N GLU A 152 -2.20 -4.02 13.55
CA GLU A 152 -2.01 -2.57 13.44
C GLU A 152 -1.78 -2.16 11.98
N GLN A 153 -0.89 -2.86 11.28
CA GLN A 153 -0.58 -2.56 9.87
C GLN A 153 -1.79 -2.77 8.96
N ILE A 154 -2.51 -3.90 9.07
CA ILE A 154 -3.71 -4.13 8.26
C ILE A 154 -4.84 -3.15 8.59
N SER A 155 -4.90 -2.63 9.81
CA SER A 155 -5.85 -1.59 10.19
C SER A 155 -5.61 -0.28 9.41
N HIS A 156 -4.36 0.07 9.15
CA HIS A 156 -4.02 1.22 8.30
C HIS A 156 -4.43 1.02 6.85
N SER A 157 -4.16 -0.15 6.26
CA SER A 157 -4.56 -0.44 4.87
C SER A 157 -6.08 -0.56 4.72
N ALA A 158 -6.76 -1.22 5.63
CA ALA A 158 -8.23 -1.32 5.62
C ALA A 158 -8.89 0.07 5.71
N SER A 159 -8.35 0.94 6.58
CA SER A 159 -8.82 2.33 6.73
C SER A 159 -8.62 3.14 5.45
N LEU A 160 -7.45 3.03 4.84
CA LEU A 160 -7.15 3.71 3.58
C LEU A 160 -8.03 3.21 2.45
N PHE A 161 -8.18 1.90 2.31
CA PHE A 161 -9.00 1.33 1.24
C PHE A 161 -10.47 1.72 1.37
N LYS A 162 -11.02 1.70 2.61
CA LYS A 162 -12.36 2.22 2.88
C LYS A 162 -12.49 3.68 2.42
N ALA A 163 -11.54 4.55 2.78
CA ALA A 163 -11.56 5.95 2.39
C ALA A 163 -11.45 6.14 0.86
N ILE A 164 -10.66 5.30 0.17
CA ILE A 164 -10.58 5.28 -1.29
C ILE A 164 -11.95 4.92 -1.90
N LEU A 165 -12.62 3.88 -1.39
CA LEU A 165 -13.94 3.49 -1.89
C LEU A 165 -14.96 4.64 -1.73
N GLU A 166 -14.97 5.32 -0.59
CA GLU A 166 -15.82 6.49 -0.35
C GLU A 166 -15.49 7.65 -1.30
N TYR A 167 -14.20 7.87 -1.57
CA TYR A 167 -13.73 8.89 -2.50
C TYR A 167 -14.20 8.62 -3.94
N VAL A 168 -14.01 7.40 -4.46
CA VAL A 168 -14.40 7.06 -5.82
C VAL A 168 -15.92 7.06 -6.02
N VAL A 169 -16.70 6.64 -5.02
CA VAL A 169 -18.17 6.73 -5.06
C VAL A 169 -18.64 8.19 -5.17
N ARG A 170 -18.03 9.10 -4.41
CA ARG A 170 -18.37 10.53 -4.53
C ARG A 170 -18.01 11.13 -5.89
N LEU A 171 -16.93 10.68 -6.51
CA LEU A 171 -16.52 11.17 -7.84
C LEU A 171 -17.38 10.59 -8.97
N ALA A 172 -17.77 9.32 -8.86
CA ALA A 172 -18.58 8.64 -9.86
C ALA A 172 -20.05 9.13 -9.88
N ASN A 173 -20.52 9.80 -8.81
CA ASN A 173 -21.87 10.34 -8.68
C ASN A 173 -21.97 11.84 -9.02
N LYS A 174 -20.89 12.45 -9.50
CA LYS A 174 -20.86 13.84 -9.99
C LYS A 174 -21.02 13.90 -11.50
#